data_d1998b2bcdab5d05325bcd9dfccd865a
#
_entry.id   d1998b2bcdab5d05325bcd9dfccd865a
#
_cell.length_a   1.000
_cell.length_b   1.000
_cell.length_c   1.000
_cell.angle_alpha   90.00
_cell.angle_beta   90.00
_cell.angle_gamma   90.00
#
_symmetry.space_group_name_H-M   'P 1'
#
loop_
_entity.id
_entity.type
_entity.pdbx_description
1 polymer ?
#
loop_
_entity_poly.entity_id
_entity_poly.type
_entity_poly.pdbx_seq_one_letter_code
_entity_poly.pdbx_strand_id
1 'polypeptide(L)'
;MKFPINIKSFRGLPLNNHPGSFGYVRKHDVHTGIDIYVDENEPIYAIEDGTVINYYQFTGKNIGFDWWLDTWALVVKSDSGYFIYGEIKSDKKIGDKIKAGNYIGNVIPVLPKEKIRDWIPGHSNCMLHLERYNLDYKLEYGWVAWEIGQRKPHFLEDPTPYLIGTLNNNLKTLTI
;
A
#
# COMPACT_ATOMS: atom_id res chain seq x y z
N MET A 1 -3.87 -11.08 11.80
CA MET A 1 -3.59 -9.81 11.06
C MET A 1 -2.92 -8.79 11.95
N LYS A 2 -2.01 -8.00 11.42
CA LYS A 2 -1.30 -6.91 12.11
C LYS A 2 -1.42 -5.61 11.30
N PHE A 3 -1.39 -4.45 11.97
CA PHE A 3 -1.35 -3.17 11.27
C PHE A 3 0.03 -2.96 10.64
N PRO A 4 0.12 -2.49 9.38
CA PRO A 4 1.38 -2.52 8.63
C PRO A 4 2.38 -1.41 9.02
N ILE A 5 1.99 -0.46 9.84
CA ILE A 5 2.80 0.71 10.25
C ILE A 5 2.85 0.79 11.77
N ASN A 6 3.92 1.37 12.32
CA ASN A 6 3.96 1.66 13.75
C ASN A 6 2.87 2.67 14.12
N ILE A 7 2.06 2.34 15.13
CA ILE A 7 0.97 3.23 15.59
C ILE A 7 1.47 4.62 16.00
N LYS A 8 2.70 4.73 16.48
CA LYS A 8 3.29 6.03 16.88
C LYS A 8 3.57 6.94 15.66
N SER A 9 3.81 6.37 14.49
CA SER A 9 4.06 7.08 13.23
C SER A 9 2.79 7.26 12.40
N PHE A 10 1.69 6.64 12.81
CA PHE A 10 0.44 6.63 12.07
C PHE A 10 -0.25 8.00 12.12
N ARG A 11 -0.50 8.58 10.95
CA ARG A 11 -1.11 9.91 10.78
C ARG A 11 -2.62 9.87 10.48
N GLY A 12 -3.22 8.69 10.48
CA GLY A 12 -4.63 8.46 10.12
C GLY A 12 -4.79 7.74 8.78
N LEU A 13 -5.97 7.12 8.59
CA LEU A 13 -6.34 6.56 7.29
C LEU A 13 -6.93 7.65 6.40
N PRO A 14 -6.53 7.75 5.14
CA PRO A 14 -7.20 8.58 4.16
C PRO A 14 -8.56 7.95 3.82
N LEU A 15 -9.63 8.49 4.38
CA LEU A 15 -11.00 7.99 4.19
C LEU A 15 -11.85 8.98 3.38
N ASN A 16 -13.00 8.51 2.88
CA ASN A 16 -13.96 9.30 2.12
C ASN A 16 -13.36 9.90 0.85
N ASN A 17 -13.51 11.22 0.66
CA ASN A 17 -13.03 11.95 -0.52
C ASN A 17 -11.55 12.36 -0.43
N HIS A 18 -10.75 11.71 0.42
CA HIS A 18 -9.32 11.99 0.48
C HIS A 18 -8.61 11.40 -0.75
N PRO A 19 -7.68 12.13 -1.42
CA PRO A 19 -6.99 11.64 -2.62
C PRO A 19 -6.23 10.31 -2.45
N GLY A 20 -5.85 9.94 -1.24
CA GLY A 20 -5.21 8.67 -0.90
C GLY A 20 -6.20 7.55 -0.55
N SER A 21 -7.53 7.78 -0.57
CA SER A 21 -8.50 6.72 -0.27
C SER A 21 -8.67 5.77 -1.45
N PHE A 22 -9.02 4.52 -1.14
CA PHE A 22 -9.42 3.54 -2.15
C PHE A 22 -10.62 4.03 -2.95
N GLY A 23 -10.59 3.84 -4.26
CA GLY A 23 -11.68 4.23 -5.16
C GLY A 23 -11.79 5.74 -5.43
N TYR A 24 -10.86 6.56 -4.93
CA TYR A 24 -10.83 7.98 -5.27
C TYR A 24 -10.57 8.18 -6.77
N VAL A 25 -11.44 8.96 -7.43
CA VAL A 25 -11.30 9.28 -8.85
C VAL A 25 -10.22 10.35 -9.00
N ARG A 26 -9.08 9.98 -9.56
CA ARG A 26 -7.95 10.86 -9.89
C ARG A 26 -8.14 11.45 -11.29
N LYS A 27 -7.18 12.24 -11.75
CA LYS A 27 -7.24 12.88 -13.08
C LYS A 27 -7.24 11.87 -14.24
N HIS A 28 -6.55 10.75 -14.07
CA HIS A 28 -6.31 9.78 -15.16
C HIS A 28 -6.83 8.37 -14.85
N ASP A 29 -7.07 8.04 -13.59
CA ASP A 29 -7.43 6.72 -13.09
C ASP A 29 -8.33 6.79 -11.86
N VAL A 30 -8.75 5.62 -11.38
CA VAL A 30 -9.36 5.43 -10.08
C VAL A 30 -8.34 4.74 -9.18
N HIS A 31 -8.15 5.24 -7.97
CA HIS A 31 -7.14 4.76 -7.05
C HIS A 31 -7.41 3.30 -6.62
N THR A 32 -6.47 2.41 -6.92
CA THR A 32 -6.58 0.96 -6.70
C THR A 32 -6.22 0.51 -5.29
N GLY A 33 -5.61 1.38 -4.49
CA GLY A 33 -5.15 1.11 -3.13
C GLY A 33 -5.56 2.18 -2.13
N ILE A 34 -4.87 2.19 -1.01
CA ILE A 34 -4.93 3.25 0.00
C ILE A 34 -3.52 3.77 0.26
N ASP A 35 -3.33 5.10 0.23
CA ASP A 35 -2.04 5.76 0.44
C ASP A 35 -1.91 6.19 1.90
N ILE A 36 -1.23 5.41 2.73
CA ILE A 36 -1.03 5.71 4.16
C ILE A 36 0.23 6.57 4.29
N TYR A 37 0.05 7.88 4.49
CA TYR A 37 1.16 8.84 4.59
C TYR A 37 1.95 8.66 5.88
N VAL A 38 3.27 8.61 5.74
CA VAL A 38 4.23 8.40 6.82
C VAL A 38 5.52 9.20 6.55
N ASP A 39 6.48 9.11 7.46
CA ASP A 39 7.81 9.66 7.26
C ASP A 39 8.67 8.75 6.37
N GLU A 40 9.70 9.34 5.76
CA GLU A 40 10.70 8.60 5.01
C GLU A 40 11.39 7.56 5.91
N ASN A 41 11.65 6.38 5.36
CA ASN A 41 12.22 5.23 6.07
C ASN A 41 11.33 4.60 7.16
N GLU A 42 10.03 4.94 7.22
CA GLU A 42 9.11 4.24 8.12
C GLU A 42 9.13 2.74 7.82
N PRO A 43 9.35 1.88 8.84
CA PRO A 43 9.35 0.44 8.67
C PRO A 43 7.95 -0.09 8.43
N ILE A 44 7.82 -1.01 7.47
CA ILE A 44 6.58 -1.66 7.07
C ILE A 44 6.58 -3.11 7.54
N TYR A 45 5.43 -3.56 8.01
CA TYR A 45 5.21 -4.89 8.56
C TYR A 45 4.10 -5.62 7.80
N ALA A 46 4.26 -6.94 7.65
CA ALA A 46 3.27 -7.77 6.98
C ALA A 46 1.94 -7.81 7.75
N ILE A 47 0.84 -7.67 7.04
CA ILE A 47 -0.52 -7.71 7.60
C ILE A 47 -0.90 -9.13 7.99
N GLU A 48 -0.57 -10.10 7.15
CA GLU A 48 -0.87 -11.53 7.32
C GLU A 48 0.36 -12.40 7.12
N ASP A 49 0.24 -13.67 7.54
CA ASP A 49 1.16 -14.72 7.14
C ASP A 49 1.08 -14.93 5.63
N GLY A 50 2.20 -15.19 4.99
CA GLY A 50 2.20 -15.40 3.55
C GLY A 50 3.55 -15.76 2.97
N THR A 51 3.63 -15.72 1.65
CA THR A 51 4.85 -15.94 0.88
C THR A 51 5.06 -14.80 -0.09
N VAL A 52 6.26 -14.27 -0.16
CA VAL A 52 6.64 -13.30 -1.19
C VAL A 52 6.59 -14.00 -2.56
N ILE A 53 5.80 -13.46 -3.48
CA ILE A 53 5.63 -14.05 -4.81
C ILE A 53 6.11 -13.13 -5.94
N ASN A 54 6.28 -11.84 -5.64
CA ASN A 54 6.83 -10.88 -6.60
C ASN A 54 7.46 -9.67 -5.89
N TYR A 55 8.42 -9.04 -6.58
CA TYR A 55 9.01 -7.75 -6.19
C TYR A 55 9.40 -7.03 -7.48
N TYR A 56 8.78 -5.89 -7.77
CA TYR A 56 8.95 -5.19 -9.05
C TYR A 56 8.97 -3.67 -8.86
N GLN A 57 9.50 -2.95 -9.85
CA GLN A 57 9.47 -1.49 -9.87
C GLN A 57 8.03 -1.01 -9.98
N PHE A 58 7.58 -0.19 -9.04
CA PHE A 58 6.18 0.25 -8.92
C PHE A 58 5.96 1.64 -9.52
N THR A 59 6.81 2.60 -9.16
CA THR A 59 6.84 3.94 -9.76
C THR A 59 8.21 4.27 -10.29
N GLY A 60 8.31 5.30 -11.09
CA GLY A 60 9.58 5.79 -11.61
C GLY A 60 9.42 6.50 -12.95
N LYS A 61 10.49 7.15 -13.37
CA LYS A 61 10.54 7.93 -14.62
C LYS A 61 10.08 7.15 -15.86
N ASN A 62 10.34 5.84 -15.91
CA ASN A 62 9.99 4.98 -17.04
C ASN A 62 8.66 4.22 -16.84
N ILE A 63 8.02 4.42 -15.66
CA ILE A 63 6.78 3.75 -15.26
C ILE A 63 5.82 4.81 -14.72
N GLY A 64 5.24 5.64 -15.61
CA GLY A 64 4.32 6.70 -15.23
C GLY A 64 4.81 8.09 -15.61
N PHE A 65 4.99 8.98 -14.64
CA PHE A 65 5.39 10.37 -14.92
C PHE A 65 6.89 10.59 -14.76
N ASP A 66 7.49 11.44 -15.60
CA ASP A 66 8.93 11.75 -15.61
C ASP A 66 9.47 12.28 -14.26
N TRP A 67 8.60 12.80 -13.41
CA TRP A 67 8.93 13.36 -12.10
C TRP A 67 8.70 12.38 -10.94
N TRP A 68 8.22 11.14 -11.22
CA TRP A 68 8.14 10.11 -10.19
C TRP A 68 9.53 9.56 -9.86
N LEU A 69 9.77 9.36 -8.56
CA LEU A 69 10.96 8.67 -8.08
C LEU A 69 10.76 7.16 -8.19
N ASP A 70 11.87 6.43 -8.33
CA ASP A 70 11.84 4.98 -8.44
C ASP A 70 11.46 4.36 -7.08
N THR A 71 10.37 3.61 -7.07
CA THR A 71 9.92 2.82 -5.93
C THR A 71 9.58 1.39 -6.36
N TRP A 72 9.39 0.51 -5.39
CA TRP A 72 9.08 -0.90 -5.65
C TRP A 72 7.82 -1.33 -4.93
N ALA A 73 7.22 -2.41 -5.41
CA ALA A 73 6.12 -3.11 -4.77
C ALA A 73 6.51 -4.54 -4.42
N LEU A 74 6.23 -4.94 -3.18
CA LEU A 74 6.35 -6.30 -2.69
C LEU A 74 4.98 -6.96 -2.67
N VAL A 75 4.84 -8.11 -3.34
CA VAL A 75 3.60 -8.88 -3.39
C VAL A 75 3.71 -10.07 -2.46
N VAL A 76 2.85 -10.11 -1.47
CA VAL A 76 2.74 -11.23 -0.52
C VAL A 76 1.42 -11.96 -0.73
N LYS A 77 1.48 -13.23 -1.09
CA LYS A 77 0.33 -14.13 -1.16
C LYS A 77 0.07 -14.73 0.21
N SER A 78 -1.12 -14.50 0.74
CA SER A 78 -1.65 -15.09 1.98
C SER A 78 -2.77 -16.09 1.68
N ASP A 79 -3.30 -16.74 2.71
CA ASP A 79 -4.46 -17.64 2.56
C ASP A 79 -5.73 -16.89 2.19
N SER A 80 -5.83 -15.61 2.54
CA SER A 80 -7.00 -14.77 2.25
C SER A 80 -6.93 -14.06 0.88
N GLY A 81 -5.76 -14.07 0.19
CA GLY A 81 -5.52 -13.39 -1.09
C GLY A 81 -4.14 -12.74 -1.15
N TYR A 82 -4.03 -11.57 -1.74
CA TYR A 82 -2.74 -10.91 -1.98
C TYR A 82 -2.74 -9.52 -1.37
N PHE A 83 -1.62 -9.16 -0.75
CA PHE A 83 -1.31 -7.79 -0.36
C PHE A 83 -0.15 -7.27 -1.21
N ILE A 84 -0.34 -6.10 -1.81
CA ILE A 84 0.69 -5.38 -2.55
C ILE A 84 1.11 -4.18 -1.71
N TYR A 85 2.37 -4.20 -1.27
CA TYR A 85 2.99 -3.13 -0.50
C TYR A 85 3.84 -2.30 -1.45
N GLY A 86 3.25 -1.24 -2.00
CA GLY A 86 3.88 -0.32 -2.94
C GLY A 86 4.62 0.82 -2.25
N GLU A 87 5.51 1.47 -3.02
CA GLU A 87 6.29 2.63 -2.62
C GLU A 87 7.28 2.36 -1.48
N ILE A 88 7.78 1.14 -1.46
CA ILE A 88 8.75 0.66 -0.47
C ILE A 88 10.06 0.21 -1.12
N LYS A 89 11.10 0.09 -0.29
CA LYS A 89 12.31 -0.68 -0.56
C LYS A 89 12.34 -1.88 0.38
N SER A 90 12.57 -3.07 -0.16
CA SER A 90 12.58 -4.34 0.58
C SER A 90 13.86 -5.13 0.29
N ASP A 91 14.30 -5.93 1.26
CA ASP A 91 15.36 -6.94 1.12
C ASP A 91 14.79 -8.36 0.94
N LYS A 92 13.46 -8.49 0.97
CA LYS A 92 12.79 -9.78 0.83
C LYS A 92 12.91 -10.32 -0.59
N LYS A 93 12.99 -11.66 -0.68
CA LYS A 93 13.16 -12.38 -1.95
C LYS A 93 11.90 -13.20 -2.26
N ILE A 94 11.66 -13.43 -3.54
CA ILE A 94 10.59 -14.36 -3.97
C ILE A 94 10.84 -15.73 -3.33
N GLY A 95 9.80 -16.27 -2.70
CA GLY A 95 9.82 -17.51 -1.94
C GLY A 95 9.96 -17.34 -0.42
N ASP A 96 10.34 -16.16 0.07
CA ASP A 96 10.43 -15.91 1.52
C ASP A 96 9.08 -16.10 2.19
N LYS A 97 9.10 -16.86 3.32
CA LYS A 97 7.95 -17.04 4.20
C LYS A 97 7.88 -15.90 5.20
N ILE A 98 6.74 -15.23 5.23
CA ILE A 98 6.50 -14.04 6.05
C ILE A 98 5.42 -14.39 7.11
N LYS A 99 5.64 -13.93 8.34
CA LYS A 99 4.63 -13.97 9.40
C LYS A 99 4.02 -12.57 9.60
N ALA A 100 2.75 -12.52 9.97
CA ALA A 100 2.08 -11.28 10.35
C ALA A 100 2.89 -10.51 11.39
N GLY A 101 3.20 -9.25 11.13
CA GLY A 101 4.05 -8.41 11.96
C GLY A 101 5.54 -8.55 11.69
N ASN A 102 5.99 -9.40 10.77
CA ASN A 102 7.39 -9.36 10.34
C ASN A 102 7.68 -8.08 9.55
N TYR A 103 8.84 -7.51 9.78
CA TYR A 103 9.38 -6.44 8.95
C TYR A 103 9.57 -6.92 7.50
N ILE A 104 9.12 -6.09 6.54
CA ILE A 104 9.15 -6.42 5.12
C ILE A 104 9.79 -5.34 4.25
N GLY A 105 10.10 -4.17 4.79
CA GLY A 105 10.75 -3.09 4.06
C GLY A 105 10.53 -1.74 4.71
N ASN A 106 10.99 -0.69 4.03
CA ASN A 106 10.82 0.71 4.45
C ASN A 106 10.16 1.52 3.34
N VAL A 107 9.33 2.48 3.74
CA VAL A 107 8.79 3.48 2.82
C VAL A 107 9.90 4.36 2.28
N ILE A 108 9.83 4.67 0.99
CA ILE A 108 10.76 5.57 0.31
C ILE A 108 9.98 6.67 -0.43
N PRO A 109 10.60 7.84 -0.70
CA PRO A 109 9.93 8.92 -1.39
C PRO A 109 9.48 8.51 -2.81
N VAL A 110 8.23 8.81 -3.15
CA VAL A 110 7.68 8.65 -4.51
C VAL A 110 7.69 9.96 -5.30
N LEU A 111 7.70 11.08 -4.59
CA LEU A 111 7.68 12.43 -5.16
C LEU A 111 8.87 13.24 -4.67
N PRO A 112 9.43 14.14 -5.51
CA PRO A 112 10.28 15.22 -5.04
C PRO A 112 9.54 16.09 -4.02
N LYS A 113 10.29 16.65 -3.05
CA LYS A 113 9.69 17.43 -1.93
C LYS A 113 8.84 18.62 -2.40
N GLU A 114 9.20 19.25 -3.50
CA GLU A 114 8.45 20.38 -4.10
C GLU A 114 7.09 19.98 -4.69
N LYS A 115 6.79 18.68 -4.77
CA LYS A 115 5.49 18.15 -5.19
C LYS A 115 4.54 17.85 -4.03
N ILE A 116 5.00 18.02 -2.79
CA ILE A 116 4.13 17.88 -1.62
C ILE A 116 3.04 18.95 -1.68
N ARG A 117 1.83 18.55 -1.33
CA ARG A 117 0.64 19.42 -1.39
C ARG A 117 0.15 19.69 0.03
N ASP A 118 0.54 20.83 0.60
CA ASP A 118 0.24 21.19 2.00
C ASP A 118 -1.27 21.34 2.28
N TRP A 119 -2.08 21.53 1.25
CA TRP A 119 -3.54 21.61 1.35
C TRP A 119 -4.25 20.25 1.50
N ILE A 120 -3.53 19.13 1.31
CA ILE A 120 -4.04 17.78 1.54
C ILE A 120 -3.64 17.37 2.95
N PRO A 121 -4.58 17.11 3.87
CA PRO A 121 -4.28 16.71 5.24
C PRO A 121 -3.36 15.50 5.31
N GLY A 122 -2.25 15.62 6.05
CA GLY A 122 -1.29 14.54 6.25
C GLY A 122 -0.45 14.16 5.01
N HIS A 123 -0.62 14.85 3.86
CA HIS A 123 0.12 14.58 2.64
C HIS A 123 1.62 14.65 2.87
N SER A 124 2.33 13.68 2.33
CA SER A 124 3.79 13.54 2.37
C SER A 124 4.26 13.09 0.99
N ASN A 125 5.55 13.22 0.72
CA ASN A 125 6.16 12.56 -0.43
C ASN A 125 6.48 11.08 -0.18
N CYS A 126 6.14 10.57 1.01
CA CYS A 126 6.33 9.20 1.44
C CYS A 126 5.00 8.62 1.91
N MET A 127 4.64 7.46 1.42
CA MET A 127 3.41 6.75 1.81
C MET A 127 3.61 5.25 1.59
N LEU A 128 2.89 4.46 2.33
CA LEU A 128 2.66 3.07 1.95
C LEU A 128 1.44 3.04 1.05
N HIS A 129 1.62 2.73 -0.23
CA HIS A 129 0.52 2.38 -1.12
C HIS A 129 0.17 0.91 -0.89
N LEU A 130 -1.01 0.64 -0.37
CA LEU A 130 -1.46 -0.71 -0.06
C LEU A 130 -2.63 -1.10 -0.94
N GLU A 131 -2.48 -2.19 -1.70
CA GLU A 131 -3.58 -2.81 -2.44
C GLU A 131 -3.91 -4.19 -1.86
N ARG A 132 -5.16 -4.60 -2.09
CA ARG A 132 -5.67 -5.90 -1.71
C ARG A 132 -6.35 -6.57 -2.89
N TYR A 133 -5.95 -7.82 -3.19
CA TYR A 133 -6.62 -8.64 -4.20
C TYR A 133 -7.09 -9.95 -3.59
N ASN A 134 -8.26 -10.42 -4.01
CA ASN A 134 -8.77 -11.73 -3.62
C ASN A 134 -8.03 -12.86 -4.38
N LEU A 135 -8.42 -14.11 -4.14
CA LEU A 135 -7.76 -15.29 -4.74
C LEU A 135 -8.03 -15.47 -6.24
N ASP A 136 -8.94 -14.69 -6.84
CA ASP A 136 -9.19 -14.69 -8.29
C ASP A 136 -8.11 -13.92 -9.07
N TYR A 137 -7.29 -13.12 -8.37
CA TYR A 137 -6.16 -12.44 -8.97
C TYR A 137 -5.12 -13.46 -9.45
N LYS A 138 -4.58 -13.22 -10.64
CA LYS A 138 -3.49 -14.01 -11.20
C LYS A 138 -2.27 -13.14 -11.42
N LEU A 139 -1.12 -13.65 -11.03
CA LEU A 139 0.16 -12.91 -11.11
C LEU A 139 0.48 -12.42 -12.52
N GLU A 140 0.02 -13.13 -13.54
CA GLU A 140 0.15 -12.75 -14.95
C GLU A 140 -0.60 -11.46 -15.33
N TYR A 141 -1.55 -11.01 -14.52
CA TYR A 141 -2.23 -9.72 -14.74
C TYR A 141 -1.30 -8.51 -14.51
N GLY A 142 -0.19 -8.69 -13.80
CA GLY A 142 0.79 -7.65 -13.53
C GLY A 142 0.20 -6.47 -12.75
N TRP A 143 0.62 -5.26 -13.14
CA TRP A 143 0.06 -4.03 -12.58
C TRP A 143 -1.40 -3.86 -13.01
N VAL A 144 -2.25 -3.55 -12.04
CA VAL A 144 -3.69 -3.43 -12.25
C VAL A 144 -4.07 -1.95 -12.39
N ALA A 145 -4.68 -1.61 -13.51
CA ALA A 145 -5.29 -0.31 -13.74
C ALA A 145 -6.81 -0.38 -13.48
N TRP A 146 -7.35 0.68 -12.89
CA TRP A 146 -8.78 0.90 -12.83
C TRP A 146 -9.09 2.23 -13.53
N GLU A 147 -9.53 2.14 -14.79
CA GLU A 147 -9.81 3.33 -15.61
C GLU A 147 -11.11 4.01 -15.20
N ILE A 148 -11.15 5.34 -15.36
CA ILE A 148 -12.34 6.14 -15.06
C ILE A 148 -13.52 5.67 -15.95
N GLY A 149 -14.68 5.46 -15.33
CA GLY A 149 -15.88 4.98 -16.02
C GLY A 149 -15.97 3.46 -16.21
N GLN A 150 -14.90 2.73 -15.90
CA GLN A 150 -14.94 1.27 -15.92
C GLN A 150 -15.40 0.69 -14.57
N ARG A 151 -15.91 -0.53 -14.61
CA ARG A 151 -16.20 -1.29 -13.40
C ARG A 151 -14.91 -1.65 -12.68
N LYS A 152 -14.94 -1.59 -11.36
CA LYS A 152 -13.85 -2.08 -10.52
C LYS A 152 -13.49 -3.53 -10.92
N PRO A 153 -12.18 -3.86 -11.11
CA PRO A 153 -11.75 -5.24 -11.33
C PRO A 153 -12.31 -6.16 -10.22
N HIS A 154 -12.88 -7.31 -10.60
CA HIS A 154 -13.60 -8.18 -9.66
C HIS A 154 -12.72 -8.75 -8.55
N PHE A 155 -11.42 -8.90 -8.80
CA PHE A 155 -10.45 -9.38 -7.83
C PHE A 155 -9.86 -8.26 -6.95
N LEU A 156 -10.06 -6.98 -7.31
CA LEU A 156 -9.59 -5.84 -6.52
C LEU A 156 -10.53 -5.60 -5.33
N GLU A 157 -9.98 -5.55 -4.13
CA GLU A 157 -10.72 -5.33 -2.89
C GLU A 157 -10.27 -4.02 -2.22
N ASP A 158 -11.20 -3.39 -1.49
CA ASP A 158 -10.88 -2.26 -0.63
C ASP A 158 -10.05 -2.75 0.58
N PRO A 159 -8.81 -2.30 0.77
CA PRO A 159 -8.00 -2.69 1.91
C PRO A 159 -8.43 -2.02 3.22
N THR A 160 -9.26 -0.97 3.18
CA THR A 160 -9.66 -0.17 4.34
C THR A 160 -10.28 -0.99 5.47
N PRO A 161 -11.25 -1.91 5.23
CA PRO A 161 -11.82 -2.73 6.28
C PRO A 161 -10.79 -3.60 7.02
N TYR A 162 -9.80 -4.13 6.30
CA TYR A 162 -8.69 -4.90 6.90
C TYR A 162 -7.85 -4.04 7.83
N LEU A 163 -7.53 -2.82 7.40
CA LEU A 163 -6.75 -1.87 8.20
C LEU A 163 -7.50 -1.44 9.46
N ILE A 164 -8.77 -1.10 9.35
CA ILE A 164 -9.62 -0.75 10.52
C ILE A 164 -9.70 -1.92 11.50
N GLY A 165 -9.89 -3.14 11.01
CA GLY A 165 -9.91 -4.34 11.84
C GLY A 165 -8.62 -4.56 12.63
N THR A 166 -7.47 -4.35 11.99
CA THR A 166 -6.16 -4.48 12.64
C THR A 166 -5.85 -3.34 13.61
N LEU A 167 -6.27 -2.10 13.32
CA LEU A 167 -6.16 -0.97 14.23
C LEU A 167 -6.94 -1.20 15.54
N ASN A 168 -8.18 -1.63 15.45
CA ASN A 168 -9.03 -1.90 16.61
C ASN A 168 -8.42 -2.98 17.52
N ASN A 169 -7.79 -4.02 16.94
CA ASN A 169 -7.12 -5.05 17.70
C ASN A 169 -5.86 -4.52 18.41
N ASN A 170 -5.09 -3.66 17.76
CA ASN A 170 -3.89 -3.05 18.36
C ASN A 170 -4.24 -2.11 19.50
N LEU A 171 -5.29 -1.29 19.37
CA LEU A 171 -5.75 -0.37 20.41
C LEU A 171 -6.23 -1.13 21.66
N LYS A 172 -6.93 -2.25 21.50
CA LYS A 172 -7.34 -3.11 22.62
C LYS A 172 -6.15 -3.70 23.42
N THR A 173 -5.04 -3.95 22.73
CA THR A 173 -3.82 -4.49 23.38
C THR A 173 -3.03 -3.42 24.15
N LEU A 174 -3.24 -2.14 23.85
CA LEU A 174 -2.58 -1.02 24.54
C LEU A 174 -3.36 -0.52 25.78
N THR A 175 -4.57 -1.04 25.99
CA THR A 175 -5.48 -0.58 27.08
C THR A 175 -5.54 -1.55 28.28
N ILE A 176 -4.61 -2.53 28.36
CA ILE A 176 -4.50 -3.48 29.48
C ILE A 176 -3.30 -3.16 30.35
#